data_6330db35e2cba9b69d4d4cb4e1a9aadf
#
_entry.id   6330db35e2cba9b69d4d4cb4e1a9aadf
#
_cell.length_a   1.000
_cell.length_b   1.000
_cell.length_c   1.000
_cell.angle_alpha   90.00
_cell.angle_beta   90.00
_cell.angle_gamma   90.00
#
_symmetry.space_group_name_H-M   'P 1'
#
loop_
_entity.id
_entity.type
_entity.pdbx_description
1 polymer ?
#
loop_
_entity_poly.entity_id
_entity_poly.type
_entity_poly.pdbx_seq_one_letter_code
_entity_poly.pdbx_strand_id
1 'polypeptide(L)'
;RTGALYAYMNYGVIPDVLTTAKALGGGFPVGAMLTTDKFAPHFSVGTHGTTYGGNPLASAVAGAVFEFINTPEVLEGVKHRHQYFLDALNTLNAEYQVFDEIRGQGLLIGCVLKAEYAGKAKDITTWAGEEGLLALIAGPNVVRFTPSLIIPEQDIDEGIARLKRALAKLAK
;
A
#
# COMPACT_ATOMS: atom_id res chain seq x y z
N ARG A 1 -1.43 -4.87 4.49
CA ARG A 1 -0.72 -3.64 4.11
C ARG A 1 -0.23 -2.87 5.33
N THR A 2 -1.04 -2.77 6.40
CA THR A 2 -0.77 -1.93 7.57
C THR A 2 -0.07 -2.64 8.73
N GLY A 3 0.25 -3.93 8.60
CA GLY A 3 0.79 -4.76 9.68
C GLY A 3 -0.29 -5.40 10.56
N ALA A 4 -1.57 -5.15 10.27
CA ALA A 4 -2.71 -5.92 10.71
C ALA A 4 -3.39 -6.56 9.50
N LEU A 5 -4.18 -7.63 9.71
CA LEU A 5 -4.87 -8.31 8.60
C LEU A 5 -5.78 -7.33 7.84
N TYR A 6 -6.51 -6.51 8.58
CA TYR A 6 -7.30 -5.38 8.04
C TYR A 6 -7.01 -4.10 8.82
N ALA A 7 -6.98 -2.98 8.12
CA ALA A 7 -6.61 -1.68 8.70
C ALA A 7 -7.49 -1.25 9.88
N TYR A 8 -8.78 -1.59 9.89
CA TYR A 8 -9.68 -1.23 11.00
C TYR A 8 -9.24 -1.80 12.36
N MET A 9 -8.50 -2.92 12.34
CA MET A 9 -8.00 -3.57 13.57
C MET A 9 -6.99 -2.68 14.32
N ASN A 10 -6.29 -1.79 13.61
CA ASN A 10 -5.37 -0.83 14.22
C ASN A 10 -6.08 0.29 14.99
N TYR A 11 -7.39 0.46 14.78
CA TYR A 11 -8.18 1.54 15.38
C TYR A 11 -9.15 1.06 16.47
N GLY A 12 -9.18 -0.26 16.76
CA GLY A 12 -10.10 -0.83 17.74
C GLY A 12 -11.59 -0.71 17.34
N VAL A 13 -11.88 -0.56 16.06
CA VAL A 13 -13.25 -0.45 15.53
C VAL A 13 -13.64 -1.77 14.89
N ILE A 14 -14.87 -2.21 15.11
CA ILE A 14 -15.45 -3.38 14.42
C ILE A 14 -16.51 -2.87 13.44
N PRO A 15 -16.27 -2.96 12.12
CA PRO A 15 -17.24 -2.50 11.13
C PRO A 15 -18.43 -3.44 11.02
N ASP A 16 -19.62 -2.91 10.76
CA ASP A 16 -20.81 -3.71 10.44
C ASP A 16 -20.74 -4.31 9.03
N VAL A 17 -20.06 -3.63 8.13
CA VAL A 17 -19.81 -4.07 6.73
C VAL A 17 -18.35 -3.83 6.38
N LEU A 18 -17.70 -4.84 5.83
CA LEU A 18 -16.32 -4.79 5.33
C LEU A 18 -16.32 -5.13 3.84
N THR A 19 -15.73 -4.28 3.02
CA THR A 19 -15.43 -4.59 1.62
C THR A 19 -13.93 -4.79 1.44
N THR A 20 -13.55 -5.83 0.71
CA THR A 20 -12.14 -6.16 0.44
C THR A 20 -11.95 -6.58 -1.01
N ALA A 21 -10.79 -6.23 -1.58
CA ALA A 21 -10.43 -6.54 -2.96
C ALA A 21 -8.89 -6.50 -3.10
N LYS A 22 -8.38 -6.34 -4.32
CA LYS A 22 -6.96 -6.10 -4.63
C LYS A 22 -6.04 -7.17 -4.03
N ALA A 23 -5.41 -6.88 -2.88
CA ALA A 23 -4.53 -7.81 -2.17
C ALA A 23 -5.21 -9.11 -1.77
N LEU A 24 -6.55 -9.16 -1.67
CA LEU A 24 -7.29 -10.40 -1.43
C LEU A 24 -7.01 -11.46 -2.49
N GLY A 25 -6.85 -11.06 -3.74
CA GLY A 25 -6.54 -11.98 -4.83
C GLY A 25 -5.07 -12.06 -5.22
N GLY A 26 -4.17 -11.29 -4.56
CA GLY A 26 -2.75 -11.30 -4.88
C GLY A 26 -2.42 -10.96 -6.35
N GLY A 27 -3.32 -10.26 -7.04
CA GLY A 27 -3.27 -9.97 -8.48
C GLY A 27 -4.40 -10.61 -9.28
N PHE A 28 -5.06 -11.65 -8.74
CA PHE A 28 -6.24 -12.22 -9.37
C PHE A 28 -7.47 -11.33 -9.13
N PRO A 29 -8.34 -11.11 -10.13
CA PRO A 29 -9.53 -10.27 -9.98
C PRO A 29 -10.57 -10.90 -9.06
N VAL A 30 -10.64 -10.42 -7.82
CA VAL A 30 -11.63 -10.86 -6.83
C VAL A 30 -11.90 -9.73 -5.84
N GLY A 31 -13.12 -9.65 -5.38
CA GLY A 31 -13.54 -8.80 -4.27
C GLY A 31 -14.57 -9.52 -3.42
N ALA A 32 -14.67 -9.13 -2.17
CA ALA A 32 -15.65 -9.69 -1.24
C ALA A 32 -16.27 -8.57 -0.39
N MET A 33 -17.48 -8.80 0.03
CA MET A 33 -18.17 -8.03 1.05
C MET A 33 -18.54 -8.99 2.19
N LEU A 34 -18.20 -8.61 3.39
CA LEU A 34 -18.55 -9.32 4.61
C LEU A 34 -19.46 -8.42 5.45
N THR A 35 -20.42 -9.02 6.12
CA THR A 35 -21.33 -8.30 7.02
C THR A 35 -21.67 -9.15 8.23
N THR A 36 -22.23 -8.50 9.25
CA THR A 36 -22.72 -9.17 10.45
C THR A 36 -24.11 -9.77 10.22
N ASP A 37 -24.51 -10.71 11.06
CA ASP A 37 -25.85 -11.33 11.02
C ASP A 37 -26.98 -10.30 11.14
N LYS A 38 -26.71 -9.15 11.72
CA LYS A 38 -27.66 -8.02 11.82
C LYS A 38 -28.09 -7.51 10.44
N PHE A 39 -27.17 -7.48 9.48
CA PHE A 39 -27.41 -6.94 8.13
C PHE A 39 -27.58 -8.03 7.05
N ALA A 40 -27.11 -9.25 7.31
CA ALA A 40 -27.19 -10.37 6.38
C ALA A 40 -28.61 -10.62 5.82
N PRO A 41 -29.71 -10.50 6.62
CA PRO A 41 -31.07 -10.70 6.12
C PRO A 41 -31.53 -9.71 5.04
N HIS A 42 -30.84 -8.57 4.87
CA HIS A 42 -31.14 -7.61 3.82
C HIS A 42 -30.60 -8.05 2.45
N PHE A 43 -29.74 -9.06 2.41
CA PHE A 43 -29.19 -9.65 1.19
C PHE A 43 -29.97 -10.92 0.84
N SER A 44 -31.05 -10.75 0.10
CA SER A 44 -31.91 -11.84 -0.35
C SER A 44 -31.79 -12.08 -1.86
N VAL A 45 -32.46 -13.12 -2.35
CA VAL A 45 -32.51 -13.41 -3.78
C VAL A 45 -32.99 -12.19 -4.58
N GLY A 46 -32.24 -11.79 -5.60
CA GLY A 46 -32.57 -10.67 -6.47
C GLY A 46 -32.11 -9.29 -6.01
N THR A 47 -31.55 -9.13 -4.78
CA THR A 47 -31.04 -7.84 -4.31
C THR A 47 -29.62 -7.56 -4.77
N HIS A 48 -28.87 -8.61 -5.05
CA HIS A 48 -27.46 -8.52 -5.48
C HIS A 48 -27.11 -9.71 -6.35
N GLY A 49 -26.27 -9.52 -7.37
CA GLY A 49 -25.83 -10.58 -8.24
C GLY A 49 -24.58 -10.23 -9.02
N THR A 50 -23.86 -11.27 -9.44
CA THR A 50 -22.67 -11.17 -10.29
C THR A 50 -22.51 -12.45 -11.10
N THR A 51 -22.08 -12.34 -12.35
CA THR A 51 -21.91 -13.50 -13.23
C THR A 51 -20.74 -14.41 -12.77
N TYR A 52 -19.64 -13.83 -12.34
CA TYR A 52 -18.41 -14.56 -12.00
C TYR A 52 -18.06 -14.56 -10.50
N GLY A 53 -18.88 -13.92 -9.66
CA GLY A 53 -18.66 -13.87 -8.23
C GLY A 53 -18.72 -15.25 -7.59
N GLY A 54 -17.80 -15.53 -6.66
CA GLY A 54 -17.72 -16.81 -5.97
C GLY A 54 -17.27 -17.98 -6.83
N ASN A 55 -16.67 -17.74 -8.02
CA ASN A 55 -16.18 -18.85 -8.82
C ASN A 55 -15.05 -19.61 -8.09
N PRO A 56 -14.94 -20.94 -8.32
CA PRO A 56 -14.00 -21.78 -7.57
C PRO A 56 -12.54 -21.35 -7.66
N LEU A 57 -12.10 -20.87 -8.84
CA LEU A 57 -10.72 -20.43 -9.04
C LEU A 57 -10.42 -19.19 -8.22
N ALA A 58 -11.27 -18.14 -8.31
CA ALA A 58 -11.08 -16.92 -7.52
C ALA A 58 -11.11 -17.19 -6.02
N SER A 59 -12.01 -18.07 -5.57
CA SER A 59 -12.11 -18.46 -4.16
C SER A 59 -10.88 -19.21 -3.67
N ALA A 60 -10.35 -20.15 -4.47
CA ALA A 60 -9.13 -20.87 -4.13
C ALA A 60 -7.91 -19.95 -4.07
N VAL A 61 -7.76 -19.04 -5.04
CA VAL A 61 -6.66 -18.05 -5.03
C VAL A 61 -6.78 -17.13 -3.82
N ALA A 62 -7.97 -16.59 -3.55
CA ALA A 62 -8.18 -15.70 -2.39
C ALA A 62 -7.90 -16.41 -1.06
N GLY A 63 -8.29 -17.69 -0.92
CA GLY A 63 -7.98 -18.52 0.24
C GLY A 63 -6.48 -18.66 0.46
N ALA A 64 -5.74 -19.09 -0.57
CA ALA A 64 -4.29 -19.24 -0.50
C ALA A 64 -3.56 -17.93 -0.17
N VAL A 65 -3.97 -16.82 -0.78
CA VAL A 65 -3.41 -15.48 -0.48
C VAL A 65 -3.73 -15.06 0.96
N PHE A 66 -4.95 -15.30 1.41
CA PHE A 66 -5.36 -14.97 2.78
C PHE A 66 -4.53 -15.75 3.81
N GLU A 67 -4.38 -17.05 3.65
CA GLU A 67 -3.56 -17.90 4.51
C GLU A 67 -2.11 -17.43 4.56
N PHE A 68 -1.53 -17.10 3.41
CA PHE A 68 -0.16 -16.59 3.33
C PHE A 68 0.01 -15.25 4.07
N ILE A 69 -0.92 -14.30 3.86
CA ILE A 69 -0.81 -12.97 4.47
C ILE A 69 -1.12 -13.01 5.97
N ASN A 70 -2.07 -13.85 6.40
CA ASN A 70 -2.51 -13.94 7.79
C ASN A 70 -1.57 -14.80 8.64
N THR A 71 -0.28 -14.52 8.55
CA THR A 71 0.74 -15.15 9.39
C THR A 71 1.47 -14.09 10.21
N PRO A 72 1.91 -14.41 11.45
CA PRO A 72 2.71 -13.49 12.25
C PRO A 72 3.95 -13.01 11.51
N GLU A 73 4.62 -13.89 10.76
CA GLU A 73 5.82 -13.57 10.00
C GLU A 73 5.57 -12.43 8.98
N VAL A 74 4.50 -12.50 8.21
CA VAL A 74 4.17 -11.46 7.23
C VAL A 74 3.72 -10.19 7.92
N LEU A 75 2.81 -10.28 8.89
CA LEU A 75 2.23 -9.10 9.54
C LEU A 75 3.24 -8.31 10.37
N GLU A 76 4.06 -8.98 11.18
CA GLU A 76 5.14 -8.32 11.92
C GLU A 76 6.27 -7.86 11.00
N GLY A 77 6.57 -8.64 9.95
CA GLY A 77 7.51 -8.24 8.92
C GLY A 77 7.12 -6.95 8.20
N VAL A 78 5.82 -6.67 8.01
CA VAL A 78 5.35 -5.40 7.47
C VAL A 78 5.68 -4.24 8.40
N LYS A 79 5.52 -4.40 9.72
CA LYS A 79 5.85 -3.36 10.70
C LYS A 79 7.35 -3.07 10.73
N HIS A 80 8.17 -4.13 10.70
CA HIS A 80 9.62 -4.01 10.65
C HIS A 80 10.08 -3.26 9.37
N ARG A 81 9.62 -3.69 8.21
CA ARG A 81 9.94 -3.05 6.93
C ARG A 81 9.43 -1.61 6.83
N HIS A 82 8.30 -1.31 7.47
CA HIS A 82 7.81 0.06 7.59
C HIS A 82 8.84 0.96 8.27
N GLN A 83 9.32 0.56 9.45
CA GLN A 83 10.30 1.35 10.18
C GLN A 83 11.60 1.51 9.39
N TYR A 84 12.09 0.41 8.83
CA TYR A 84 13.29 0.43 7.98
C TYR A 84 13.14 1.42 6.82
N PHE A 85 12.01 1.38 6.13
CA PHE A 85 11.76 2.29 5.00
C PHE A 85 11.62 3.75 5.45
N LEU A 86 10.96 4.00 6.59
CA LEU A 86 10.85 5.36 7.15
C LEU A 86 12.23 5.92 7.50
N ASP A 87 13.10 5.15 8.13
CA ASP A 87 14.43 5.57 8.53
C ASP A 87 15.28 5.93 7.30
N ALA A 88 15.20 5.10 6.24
CA ALA A 88 15.87 5.36 4.98
C ALA A 88 15.34 6.61 4.26
N LEU A 89 14.03 6.81 4.24
CA LEU A 89 13.40 8.02 3.66
C LEU A 89 13.74 9.28 4.46
N ASN A 90 13.75 9.21 5.79
CA ASN A 90 14.13 10.34 6.65
C ASN A 90 15.59 10.73 6.45
N THR A 91 16.49 9.74 6.33
CA THR A 91 17.90 9.96 6.01
C THR A 91 18.05 10.67 4.66
N LEU A 92 17.35 10.19 3.64
CA LEU A 92 17.33 10.83 2.33
C LEU A 92 16.77 12.26 2.39
N ASN A 93 15.68 12.47 3.14
CA ASN A 93 15.06 13.79 3.28
C ASN A 93 15.93 14.77 4.07
N ALA A 94 16.75 14.31 4.99
CA ALA A 94 17.72 15.16 5.68
C ALA A 94 18.75 15.78 4.72
N GLU A 95 19.10 15.06 3.65
CA GLU A 95 20.02 15.55 2.60
C GLU A 95 19.34 16.48 1.59
N TYR A 96 18.15 16.09 1.10
CA TYR A 96 17.49 16.77 -0.03
C TYR A 96 16.41 17.78 0.38
N GLN A 97 15.85 17.65 1.58
CA GLN A 97 14.86 18.58 2.15
C GLN A 97 13.58 18.76 1.28
N VAL A 98 13.19 17.73 0.54
CA VAL A 98 12.07 17.80 -0.43
C VAL A 98 10.71 17.52 0.24
N PHE A 99 10.69 16.67 1.26
CA PHE A 99 9.46 16.26 1.91
C PHE A 99 9.23 17.06 3.20
N ASP A 100 8.00 17.56 3.35
CA ASP A 100 7.50 18.21 4.57
C ASP A 100 7.10 17.17 5.62
N GLU A 101 6.46 16.09 5.16
CA GLU A 101 5.99 14.99 6.00
C GLU A 101 6.19 13.65 5.29
N ILE A 102 6.64 12.65 6.04
CA ILE A 102 6.64 11.24 5.60
C ILE A 102 5.68 10.50 6.53
N ARG A 103 4.57 9.98 5.98
CA ARG A 103 3.47 9.40 6.75
C ARG A 103 2.96 8.10 6.16
N GLY A 104 2.25 7.33 6.97
CA GLY A 104 1.59 6.08 6.54
C GLY A 104 1.49 5.06 7.65
N GLN A 105 0.96 3.89 7.30
CA GLN A 105 0.93 2.70 8.15
C GLN A 105 1.40 1.49 7.36
N GLY A 106 2.32 0.73 7.95
CA GLY A 106 2.94 -0.40 7.29
C GLY A 106 3.51 0.01 5.93
N LEU A 107 3.30 -0.79 4.91
CA LEU A 107 3.84 -0.53 3.57
C LEU A 107 2.87 0.26 2.67
N LEU A 108 2.16 1.22 3.24
CA LEU A 108 1.47 2.30 2.54
C LEU A 108 2.07 3.61 3.03
N ILE A 109 3.04 4.15 2.29
CA ILE A 109 3.86 5.30 2.70
C ILE A 109 3.63 6.44 1.72
N GLY A 110 3.39 7.64 2.24
CA GLY A 110 3.24 8.88 1.49
C GLY A 110 4.28 9.90 1.91
N CYS A 111 5.03 10.41 0.95
CA CYS A 111 5.98 11.51 1.13
C CYS A 111 5.32 12.79 0.61
N VAL A 112 4.90 13.66 1.51
CA VAL A 112 4.26 14.95 1.19
C VAL A 112 5.33 15.95 0.82
N LEU A 113 5.20 16.57 -0.34
CA LEU A 113 6.15 17.57 -0.81
C LEU A 113 6.03 18.89 -0.03
N LYS A 114 7.15 19.55 0.22
CA LYS A 114 7.17 20.91 0.70
C LYS A 114 6.49 21.86 -0.29
N ALA A 115 6.02 23.01 0.21
CA ALA A 115 5.30 24.00 -0.58
C ALA A 115 6.08 24.48 -1.84
N GLU A 116 7.41 24.60 -1.74
CA GLU A 116 8.29 24.98 -2.84
C GLU A 116 8.33 23.95 -3.99
N TYR A 117 7.97 22.69 -3.70
CA TYR A 117 7.86 21.59 -4.68
C TYR A 117 6.41 21.21 -5.00
N ALA A 118 5.45 22.09 -4.67
CA ALA A 118 4.04 21.81 -4.94
C ALA A 118 3.80 21.46 -6.42
N GLY A 119 3.03 20.42 -6.68
CA GLY A 119 2.73 19.90 -8.03
C GLY A 119 3.79 18.98 -8.63
N LYS A 120 4.97 18.83 -8.02
CA LYS A 120 6.10 18.07 -8.58
C LYS A 120 6.07 16.55 -8.36
N ALA A 121 5.06 16.01 -7.67
CA ALA A 121 5.00 14.57 -7.41
C ALA A 121 5.05 13.74 -8.71
N LYS A 122 4.39 14.21 -9.78
CA LYS A 122 4.42 13.56 -11.09
C LYS A 122 5.81 13.57 -11.72
N ASP A 123 6.51 14.70 -11.66
CA ASP A 123 7.86 14.84 -12.21
C ASP A 123 8.82 13.90 -11.48
N ILE A 124 8.77 13.88 -10.14
CA ILE A 124 9.59 13.00 -9.31
C ILE A 124 9.34 11.52 -9.64
N THR A 125 8.07 11.10 -9.79
CA THR A 125 7.77 9.71 -10.14
C THR A 125 8.18 9.36 -11.56
N THR A 126 8.16 10.31 -12.49
CA THR A 126 8.68 10.13 -13.85
C THR A 126 10.20 9.92 -13.83
N TRP A 127 10.93 10.79 -13.14
CA TRP A 127 12.38 10.65 -12.98
C TRP A 127 12.77 9.39 -12.23
N ALA A 128 12.00 9.00 -11.21
CA ALA A 128 12.19 7.73 -10.52
C ALA A 128 12.05 6.54 -11.48
N GLY A 129 11.05 6.59 -12.38
CA GLY A 129 10.87 5.58 -13.42
C GLY A 129 12.06 5.50 -14.39
N GLU A 130 12.65 6.63 -14.78
CA GLU A 130 13.88 6.67 -15.60
C GLU A 130 15.08 6.01 -14.88
N GLU A 131 15.11 6.10 -13.55
CA GLU A 131 16.12 5.44 -12.71
C GLU A 131 15.74 3.96 -12.38
N GLY A 132 14.60 3.46 -12.89
CA GLY A 132 14.11 2.10 -12.69
C GLY A 132 13.35 1.90 -11.38
N LEU A 133 12.86 2.96 -10.73
CA LEU A 133 12.01 2.90 -9.55
C LEU A 133 10.56 3.22 -9.91
N LEU A 134 9.68 2.24 -9.78
CA LEU A 134 8.24 2.44 -9.94
C LEU A 134 7.64 2.98 -8.64
N ALA A 135 7.24 4.24 -8.66
CA ALA A 135 6.52 4.90 -7.58
C ALA A 135 5.19 5.47 -8.09
N LEU A 136 4.30 5.78 -7.19
CA LEU A 136 2.96 6.30 -7.50
C LEU A 136 2.79 7.72 -6.95
N ILE A 137 1.76 8.39 -7.41
CA ILE A 137 1.31 9.65 -6.81
C ILE A 137 0.03 9.43 -5.99
N ALA A 138 -0.19 10.26 -4.98
CA ALA A 138 -1.45 10.39 -4.28
C ALA A 138 -1.84 11.89 -4.28
N GLY A 139 -2.43 12.32 -5.39
CA GLY A 139 -2.61 13.73 -5.70
C GLY A 139 -1.31 14.42 -6.18
N PRO A 140 -1.34 15.73 -6.41
CA PRO A 140 -0.22 16.45 -7.04
C PRO A 140 1.01 16.62 -6.14
N ASN A 141 0.85 16.46 -4.83
CA ASN A 141 1.84 16.82 -3.83
C ASN A 141 2.36 15.62 -3.01
N VAL A 142 2.02 14.38 -3.36
CA VAL A 142 2.43 13.21 -2.58
C VAL A 142 3.03 12.14 -3.50
N VAL A 143 4.28 11.78 -3.25
CA VAL A 143 4.89 10.56 -3.78
C VAL A 143 4.53 9.40 -2.87
N ARG A 144 3.99 8.31 -3.44
CA ARG A 144 3.47 7.17 -2.69
C ARG A 144 4.21 5.88 -3.00
N PHE A 145 4.55 5.14 -1.96
CA PHE A 145 5.18 3.82 -2.03
C PHE A 145 4.23 2.74 -1.50
N THR A 146 4.08 1.66 -2.27
CA THR A 146 3.26 0.49 -1.92
C THR A 146 3.98 -0.79 -2.36
N PRO A 147 5.16 -1.10 -1.80
CA PRO A 147 5.93 -2.26 -2.22
C PRO A 147 5.27 -3.58 -1.82
N SER A 148 5.87 -4.70 -2.21
CA SER A 148 5.49 -6.02 -1.73
C SER A 148 5.51 -6.07 -0.19
N LEU A 149 4.59 -6.83 0.43
CA LEU A 149 4.58 -7.00 1.89
C LEU A 149 5.83 -7.72 2.41
N ILE A 150 6.50 -8.47 1.56
CA ILE A 150 7.71 -9.24 1.86
C ILE A 150 8.94 -8.69 1.12
N ILE A 151 8.92 -7.41 0.73
CA ILE A 151 10.07 -6.77 0.09
C ILE A 151 11.34 -6.96 0.93
N PRO A 152 12.46 -7.42 0.35
CA PRO A 152 13.74 -7.47 1.06
C PRO A 152 14.26 -6.06 1.38
N GLU A 153 14.99 -5.91 2.47
CA GLU A 153 15.64 -4.63 2.83
C GLU A 153 16.60 -4.14 1.73
N GLN A 154 17.33 -5.06 1.12
CA GLN A 154 18.21 -4.73 -0.01
C GLN A 154 17.47 -4.05 -1.16
N ASP A 155 16.23 -4.45 -1.45
CA ASP A 155 15.42 -3.83 -2.51
C ASP A 155 14.89 -2.46 -2.06
N ILE A 156 14.67 -2.25 -0.75
CA ILE A 156 14.37 -0.93 -0.19
C ILE A 156 15.58 -0.01 -0.37
N ASP A 157 16.77 -0.46 -0.02
CA ASP A 157 18.02 0.30 -0.15
C ASP A 157 18.27 0.71 -1.62
N GLU A 158 18.11 -0.22 -2.55
CA GLU A 158 18.24 0.08 -3.98
C GLU A 158 17.16 1.06 -4.45
N GLY A 159 15.93 0.91 -3.98
CA GLY A 159 14.83 1.85 -4.26
C GLY A 159 15.14 3.27 -3.76
N ILE A 160 15.69 3.40 -2.56
CA ILE A 160 16.13 4.68 -1.99
C ILE A 160 17.27 5.28 -2.80
N ALA A 161 18.26 4.46 -3.22
CA ALA A 161 19.36 4.93 -4.06
C ALA A 161 18.87 5.46 -5.40
N ARG A 162 17.87 4.82 -6.00
CA ARG A 162 17.22 5.29 -7.25
C ARG A 162 16.41 6.57 -7.02
N LEU A 163 15.66 6.65 -5.92
CA LEU A 163 14.95 7.87 -5.55
C LEU A 163 15.90 9.04 -5.34
N LYS A 164 17.05 8.81 -4.71
CA LYS A 164 18.11 9.80 -4.55
C LYS A 164 18.56 10.40 -5.89
N ARG A 165 18.81 9.55 -6.90
CA ARG A 165 19.18 10.02 -8.24
C ARG A 165 18.06 10.84 -8.92
N ALA A 166 16.81 10.44 -8.70
CA ALA A 166 15.66 11.18 -9.21
C ALA A 166 15.52 12.57 -8.55
N LEU A 167 15.67 12.65 -7.22
CA LEU A 167 15.57 13.92 -6.49
C LEU A 167 16.70 14.88 -6.83
N ALA A 168 17.89 14.40 -7.22
CA ALA A 168 18.98 15.25 -7.68
C ALA A 168 18.62 16.08 -8.93
N LYS A 169 17.55 15.71 -9.65
CA LYS A 169 17.05 16.48 -10.80
C LYS A 169 16.23 17.71 -10.41
N LEU A 170 15.76 17.79 -9.15
CA LEU A 170 15.07 18.97 -8.62
C LEU A 170 16.00 20.18 -8.44
N ALA A 171 17.30 19.93 -8.22
CA ALA A 171 18.30 20.98 -7.97
C ALA A 171 18.86 21.63 -9.27
N LYS A 172 18.36 21.19 -10.41
CA LYS A 172 18.72 21.71 -11.73
C LYS A 172 17.60 22.57 -12.32
#